data_c6c11deb1799fc87017017f9c35b9c46
#
_entry.id   c6c11deb1799fc87017017f9c35b9c46
#
_cell.length_a   1.000
_cell.length_b   1.000
_cell.length_c   1.000
_cell.angle_alpha   90.00
_cell.angle_beta   90.00
_cell.angle_gamma   90.00
#
_symmetry.space_group_name_H-M   'P 1'
#
loop_
_entity.id
_entity.type
_entity.pdbx_description
1 polymer ?
#
loop_
_entity_poly.entity_id
_entity_poly.type
_entity_poly.pdbx_seq_one_letter_code
_entity_poly.pdbx_strand_id
1 'polypeptide(L)'
;MRHPNRCRWLARAALWALALGLPLTLLAQERAASLQVAVPRSLAPPFVLWRDNLPAGGIDLEIARAVAAQLMTGVEFVPQPRLRIEAALSSGETDMACNLSPLTQPRGDGLPLGPVLFEVQEMLTGHAGAEAVDALDQLPAGILVGTLQGQSYATLEPLFANGKLKRDDALDDERMLRKLVLTRHPYGISSRQSLGWFAAQDEGDKMASWRLPMGSRPYRCTISPRGRFDPRQISGALQQLQASGRIEAIVTSLTPPPLAVVVSTRSTLRQVSRAALTELFLGQRSRLADGSAPEPVMSGGQERKQFLDAVLKRDPAQFRSAWAAQQFGGRRRPPTELTSAEAMKSHLHRNHEAIGYLPLALVDSSLRIVYLP
;
A
#
# COMPACT_ATOMS: atom_id res chain seq x y z
N MET A 1 67.24 -66.52 40.79
CA MET A 1 68.55 -65.83 40.81
C MET A 1 68.56 -64.66 39.85
N ARG A 2 68.78 -63.48 40.44
CA ARG A 2 69.30 -62.25 39.80
C ARG A 2 68.62 -61.58 38.57
N HIS A 3 68.10 -60.42 38.84
CA HIS A 3 67.96 -59.22 38.01
C HIS A 3 69.12 -58.96 37.02
N PRO A 4 69.07 -57.93 36.09
CA PRO A 4 68.27 -56.69 36.00
C PRO A 4 67.89 -56.30 34.58
N ASN A 5 66.95 -55.32 34.45
CA ASN A 5 67.19 -54.13 33.63
C ASN A 5 65.96 -53.15 33.71
N ARG A 6 66.08 -52.33 34.74
CA ARG A 6 65.41 -50.99 34.74
C ARG A 6 66.40 -50.06 34.05
N CYS A 7 65.99 -49.42 32.97
CA CYS A 7 66.48 -48.14 32.42
C CYS A 7 66.22 -48.04 30.90
N ARG A 8 65.04 -47.74 30.50
CA ARG A 8 64.78 -47.27 29.09
C ARG A 8 63.43 -46.61 28.92
N TRP A 9 62.89 -45.93 29.95
CA TRP A 9 61.57 -45.31 29.85
C TRP A 9 61.52 -43.79 30.18
N LEU A 10 62.63 -43.05 30.07
CA LEU A 10 62.65 -41.61 30.39
C LEU A 10 63.13 -40.68 29.27
N ALA A 11 63.00 -41.08 28.00
CA ALA A 11 63.45 -40.26 26.87
C ALA A 11 62.36 -40.03 25.78
N ARG A 12 61.04 -40.17 26.08
CA ARG A 12 59.97 -39.95 25.08
C ARG A 12 58.85 -39.06 25.56
N ALA A 13 58.97 -38.33 26.66
CA ALA A 13 57.89 -37.45 27.19
C ALA A 13 58.16 -35.94 27.01
N ALA A 14 59.18 -35.54 26.22
CA ALA A 14 59.53 -34.11 26.09
C ALA A 14 59.31 -33.47 24.71
N LEU A 15 58.55 -34.09 23.83
CA LEU A 15 58.29 -33.56 22.44
C LEU A 15 56.81 -33.33 22.10
N TRP A 16 55.91 -33.36 23.08
CA TRP A 16 54.46 -33.12 22.83
C TRP A 16 53.86 -31.87 23.54
N ALA A 17 54.66 -30.94 24.01
CA ALA A 17 54.23 -29.77 24.78
C ALA A 17 54.40 -28.44 24.04
N LEU A 18 54.62 -28.41 22.70
CA LEU A 18 54.84 -27.17 21.93
C LEU A 18 53.91 -26.95 20.77
N ALA A 19 52.74 -27.62 20.74
CA ALA A 19 51.76 -27.48 19.64
C ALA A 19 50.37 -26.99 20.08
N LEU A 20 50.22 -26.31 21.23
CA LEU A 20 48.92 -25.84 21.75
C LEU A 20 48.95 -24.37 22.18
N GLY A 21 49.63 -23.53 21.39
CA GLY A 21 49.70 -22.09 21.61
C GLY A 21 49.26 -21.26 20.37
N LEU A 22 48.28 -21.73 19.58
CA LEU A 22 47.60 -20.84 18.65
C LEU A 22 46.54 -20.07 19.45
N PRO A 23 46.67 -18.73 19.58
CA PRO A 23 45.57 -17.95 20.09
C PRO A 23 44.38 -18.19 19.13
N LEU A 24 43.31 -18.82 19.62
CA LEU A 24 41.98 -18.63 19.05
C LEU A 24 41.68 -17.13 19.17
N THR A 25 42.16 -16.33 18.23
CA THR A 25 41.50 -15.08 17.92
C THR A 25 40.08 -15.46 17.50
N LEU A 26 39.15 -15.44 18.48
CA LEU A 26 37.75 -15.30 18.19
C LEU A 26 37.69 -14.09 17.26
N LEU A 27 37.50 -14.36 15.98
CA LEU A 27 36.91 -13.42 15.04
C LEU A 27 35.51 -13.15 15.61
N ALA A 28 35.45 -12.22 16.57
CA ALA A 28 34.23 -11.48 16.82
C ALA A 28 33.95 -10.83 15.46
N GLN A 29 33.14 -11.51 14.64
CA GLN A 29 32.57 -10.97 13.45
C GLN A 29 31.72 -9.80 13.96
N GLU A 30 32.30 -8.58 13.96
CA GLU A 30 31.54 -7.36 14.17
C GLU A 30 30.35 -7.50 13.22
N ARG A 31 29.18 -7.79 13.77
CA ARG A 31 27.94 -7.71 13.02
C ARG A 31 27.93 -6.31 12.46
N ALA A 32 28.15 -6.19 11.16
CA ALA A 32 28.03 -4.93 10.48
C ALA A 32 26.75 -4.27 10.96
N ALA A 33 26.84 -3.03 11.39
CA ALA A 33 25.72 -2.32 11.99
C ALA A 33 24.56 -2.34 11.00
N SER A 34 23.44 -3.00 11.35
CA SER A 34 22.21 -2.99 10.53
C SER A 34 21.50 -1.65 10.67
N LEU A 35 20.91 -1.16 9.57
CA LEU A 35 20.03 0.00 9.56
C LEU A 35 18.78 -0.30 10.40
N GLN A 36 18.60 0.41 11.51
CA GLN A 36 17.43 0.25 12.39
C GLN A 36 16.30 1.16 11.93
N VAL A 37 15.20 0.58 11.50
CA VAL A 37 14.06 1.31 10.94
C VAL A 37 12.86 1.18 11.87
N ALA A 38 12.43 2.30 12.46
CA ALA A 38 11.20 2.32 13.24
C ALA A 38 9.98 2.19 12.32
N VAL A 39 9.10 1.24 12.64
CA VAL A 39 7.88 0.97 11.89
C VAL A 39 6.67 1.31 12.75
N PRO A 40 5.91 2.38 12.41
CA PRO A 40 4.71 2.74 13.14
C PRO A 40 3.67 1.62 13.11
N ARG A 41 3.21 1.18 14.29
CA ARG A 41 2.13 0.17 14.39
C ARG A 41 0.78 0.65 13.87
N SER A 42 0.63 1.95 13.61
CA SER A 42 -0.56 2.55 13.02
C SER A 42 -0.61 2.45 11.48
N LEU A 43 0.48 2.06 10.84
CA LEU A 43 0.49 1.89 9.39
C LEU A 43 -0.15 0.55 9.01
N ALA A 44 -0.95 0.60 7.96
CA ALA A 44 -1.66 -0.53 7.39
C ALA A 44 -1.25 -0.75 5.92
N PRO A 45 -1.67 -1.86 5.28
CA PRO A 45 -1.43 -2.07 3.86
C PRO A 45 -1.93 -0.88 3.00
N PRO A 46 -1.21 -0.56 1.92
CA PRO A 46 -0.02 -1.20 1.37
C PRO A 46 1.30 -0.67 1.95
N PHE A 47 1.26 0.29 2.88
CA PHE A 47 2.48 0.87 3.46
C PHE A 47 3.24 -0.15 4.31
N VAL A 48 2.55 -0.86 5.19
CA VAL A 48 3.11 -1.95 5.99
C VAL A 48 2.16 -3.15 5.98
N LEU A 49 2.68 -4.30 5.54
CA LEU A 49 2.02 -5.59 5.65
C LEU A 49 2.45 -6.25 6.95
N TRP A 50 1.51 -6.60 7.80
CA TRP A 50 1.76 -7.26 9.08
C TRP A 50 1.50 -8.77 9.00
N ARG A 51 2.38 -9.57 9.58
CA ARG A 51 2.18 -11.00 9.79
C ARG A 51 2.64 -11.33 11.21
N ASP A 52 1.77 -11.93 12.00
CA ASP A 52 2.04 -12.28 13.40
C ASP A 52 2.59 -11.10 14.23
N ASN A 53 2.02 -9.91 14.04
CA ASN A 53 2.44 -8.63 14.65
C ASN A 53 3.86 -8.16 14.28
N LEU A 54 4.49 -8.78 13.28
CA LEU A 54 5.77 -8.35 12.72
C LEU A 54 5.58 -7.73 11.34
N PRO A 55 6.36 -6.70 10.99
CA PRO A 55 6.33 -6.10 9.66
C PRO A 55 6.92 -7.08 8.65
N ALA A 56 6.12 -7.51 7.68
CA ALA A 56 6.48 -8.55 6.71
C ALA A 56 6.77 -8.00 5.31
N GLY A 57 6.23 -6.82 4.96
CA GLY A 57 6.40 -6.21 3.65
C GLY A 57 5.69 -4.86 3.58
N GLY A 58 5.56 -4.34 2.38
CA GLY A 58 4.90 -3.05 2.12
C GLY A 58 5.87 -1.96 1.68
N ILE A 59 5.33 -0.82 1.26
CA ILE A 59 6.09 0.29 0.67
C ILE A 59 7.23 0.74 1.59
N ASP A 60 6.93 0.94 2.87
CA ASP A 60 7.91 1.43 3.86
C ASP A 60 9.09 0.47 4.03
N LEU A 61 8.80 -0.85 4.05
CA LEU A 61 9.84 -1.86 4.22
C LEU A 61 10.69 -2.01 2.95
N GLU A 62 10.08 -1.97 1.77
CA GLU A 62 10.82 -2.09 0.51
C GLU A 62 11.73 -0.86 0.28
N ILE A 63 11.27 0.35 0.65
CA ILE A 63 12.11 1.55 0.62
C ILE A 63 13.28 1.40 1.59
N ALA A 64 13.03 0.95 2.82
CA ALA A 64 14.09 0.76 3.81
C ALA A 64 15.11 -0.31 3.39
N ARG A 65 14.67 -1.43 2.79
CA ARG A 65 15.55 -2.44 2.20
C ARG A 65 16.41 -1.87 1.08
N ALA A 66 15.82 -1.05 0.22
CA ALA A 66 16.55 -0.39 -0.87
C ALA A 66 17.61 0.59 -0.33
N VAL A 67 17.28 1.36 0.74
CA VAL A 67 18.26 2.24 1.42
C VAL A 67 19.40 1.41 2.03
N ALA A 68 19.09 0.34 2.76
CA ALA A 68 20.10 -0.53 3.35
C ALA A 68 21.03 -1.14 2.29
N ALA A 69 20.49 -1.56 1.14
CA ALA A 69 21.27 -2.05 0.02
C ALA A 69 22.22 -0.98 -0.55
N GLN A 70 21.79 0.28 -0.67
CA GLN A 70 22.67 1.39 -1.08
C GLN A 70 23.79 1.66 -0.07
N LEU A 71 23.49 1.47 1.21
CA LEU A 71 24.47 1.61 2.29
C LEU A 71 25.32 0.35 2.51
N MET A 72 25.12 -0.70 1.69
CA MET A 72 25.80 -2.00 1.78
C MET A 72 25.67 -2.63 3.18
N THR A 73 24.51 -2.54 3.80
CA THR A 73 24.23 -3.02 5.16
C THR A 73 22.94 -3.85 5.21
N GLY A 74 22.73 -4.53 6.34
CA GLY A 74 21.44 -5.16 6.66
C GLY A 74 20.42 -4.14 7.13
N VAL A 75 19.16 -4.57 7.26
CA VAL A 75 18.08 -3.77 7.84
C VAL A 75 17.37 -4.56 8.92
N GLU A 76 17.04 -3.89 10.01
CA GLU A 76 16.20 -4.41 11.08
C GLU A 76 14.98 -3.50 11.27
N PHE A 77 13.80 -4.10 11.32
CA PHE A 77 12.55 -3.37 11.50
C PHE A 77 12.12 -3.42 12.96
N VAL A 78 11.92 -2.25 13.56
CA VAL A 78 11.56 -2.07 14.98
C VAL A 78 10.11 -1.57 15.08
N PRO A 79 9.12 -2.46 15.29
CA PRO A 79 7.73 -2.05 15.43
C PRO A 79 7.53 -1.22 16.70
N GLN A 80 7.03 0.00 16.54
CA GLN A 80 6.85 0.92 17.67
C GLN A 80 5.47 1.63 17.62
N PRO A 81 4.89 1.97 18.79
CA PRO A 81 3.79 2.92 18.84
C PRO A 81 4.23 4.27 18.24
N ARG A 82 3.35 4.88 17.42
CA ARG A 82 3.66 6.13 16.72
C ARG A 82 4.26 7.21 17.64
N LEU A 83 3.71 7.37 18.85
CA LEU A 83 4.15 8.37 19.80
C LEU A 83 5.56 8.15 20.37
N ARG A 84 6.15 6.96 20.18
CA ARG A 84 7.53 6.65 20.62
C ARG A 84 8.58 6.89 19.57
N ILE A 85 8.19 6.98 18.29
CA ILE A 85 9.14 7.02 17.16
C ILE A 85 10.03 8.25 17.22
N GLU A 86 9.47 9.40 17.56
CA GLU A 86 10.24 10.63 17.68
C GLU A 86 11.34 10.53 18.73
N ALA A 87 11.02 9.98 19.90
CA ALA A 87 12.01 9.77 20.95
C ALA A 87 13.09 8.76 20.52
N ALA A 88 12.72 7.67 19.86
CA ALA A 88 13.64 6.68 19.35
C ALA A 88 14.60 7.25 18.27
N LEU A 89 14.09 8.10 17.38
CA LEU A 89 14.94 8.82 16.41
C LEU A 89 15.85 9.84 17.08
N SER A 90 15.33 10.61 18.04
CA SER A 90 16.10 11.65 18.76
C SER A 90 17.23 11.05 19.61
N SER A 91 17.01 9.88 20.18
CA SER A 91 18.03 9.17 20.98
C SER A 91 19.05 8.40 20.15
N GLY A 92 18.74 8.10 18.87
CA GLY A 92 19.55 7.21 18.01
C GLY A 92 19.27 5.72 18.22
N GLU A 93 18.20 5.36 18.92
CA GLU A 93 17.75 3.97 19.04
C GLU A 93 17.39 3.40 17.64
N THR A 94 16.79 4.23 16.80
CA THR A 94 16.52 3.90 15.40
C THR A 94 17.12 4.96 14.48
N ASP A 95 17.51 4.55 13.27
CA ASP A 95 18.19 5.40 12.30
C ASP A 95 17.22 6.19 11.42
N MET A 96 16.08 5.61 11.08
CA MET A 96 15.05 6.26 10.28
C MET A 96 13.65 5.69 10.52
N ALA A 97 12.64 6.49 10.14
CA ALA A 97 11.24 6.07 10.04
C ALA A 97 10.58 6.82 8.87
N CYS A 98 9.75 6.12 8.08
CA CYS A 98 9.06 6.74 6.96
C CYS A 98 7.57 6.98 7.26
N ASN A 99 6.92 7.78 6.42
CA ASN A 99 5.47 8.02 6.46
C ASN A 99 4.95 8.58 7.80
N LEU A 100 5.74 9.43 8.43
CA LEU A 100 5.30 10.16 9.63
C LEU A 100 4.51 11.41 9.24
N SER A 101 3.41 11.68 9.97
CA SER A 101 2.61 12.88 9.74
C SER A 101 3.33 14.13 10.27
N PRO A 102 3.19 15.31 9.61
CA PRO A 102 3.84 16.57 10.02
C PRO A 102 3.52 17.05 11.44
N LEU A 103 2.45 16.58 12.07
CA LEU A 103 2.09 16.95 13.45
C LEU A 103 3.03 16.42 14.52
N THR A 104 3.84 15.43 14.16
CA THR A 104 4.89 14.90 15.04
C THR A 104 6.23 15.62 14.83
N GLN A 105 6.25 16.73 14.09
CA GLN A 105 7.45 17.55 14.05
C GLN A 105 7.62 18.24 15.40
N PRO A 106 8.76 18.08 16.06
CA PRO A 106 9.04 18.78 17.31
C PRO A 106 8.90 20.28 17.11
N ARG A 107 8.34 20.97 18.07
CA ARG A 107 8.46 22.43 18.18
C ARG A 107 9.90 22.75 18.57
N GLY A 108 10.79 22.88 17.60
CA GLY A 108 12.22 23.12 17.80
C GLY A 108 13.01 22.69 16.56
N ASP A 109 14.34 22.61 16.69
CA ASP A 109 15.25 22.13 15.63
C ASP A 109 14.90 20.68 15.28
N GLY A 110 13.94 20.52 14.37
CA GLY A 110 13.27 19.26 14.11
C GLY A 110 14.23 18.18 13.59
N LEU A 111 13.81 16.92 13.73
CA LEU A 111 14.55 15.79 13.20
C LEU A 111 14.80 15.96 11.70
N PRO A 112 15.99 15.61 11.18
CA PRO A 112 16.31 15.69 9.77
C PRO A 112 15.28 14.95 8.92
N LEU A 113 14.79 15.62 7.87
CA LEU A 113 13.86 15.05 6.90
C LEU A 113 14.62 14.66 5.62
N GLY A 114 14.37 13.47 5.13
CA GLY A 114 14.76 13.05 3.80
C GLY A 114 14.00 13.80 2.69
N PRO A 115 14.33 13.55 1.42
CA PRO A 115 13.62 14.14 0.28
C PRO A 115 12.15 13.70 0.25
N VAL A 116 11.31 14.46 -0.45
CA VAL A 116 9.95 14.01 -0.80
C VAL A 116 10.10 12.89 -1.82
N LEU A 117 9.63 11.70 -1.48
CA LEU A 117 9.73 10.53 -2.36
C LEU A 117 8.55 10.45 -3.31
N PHE A 118 7.35 10.75 -2.84
CA PHE A 118 6.10 10.85 -3.60
C PHE A 118 5.03 11.56 -2.76
N GLU A 119 3.86 11.81 -3.36
CA GLU A 119 2.71 12.40 -2.69
C GLU A 119 1.69 11.32 -2.31
N VAL A 120 1.21 11.36 -1.07
CA VAL A 120 0.10 10.55 -0.58
C VAL A 120 -1.17 11.36 -0.66
N GLN A 121 -2.05 11.01 -1.58
CA GLN A 121 -3.34 11.66 -1.73
C GLN A 121 -4.32 11.15 -0.68
N GLU A 122 -4.90 12.06 0.09
CA GLU A 122 -5.95 11.77 1.07
C GLU A 122 -7.33 11.88 0.42
N MET A 123 -8.21 10.95 0.76
CA MET A 123 -9.54 10.83 0.18
C MET A 123 -10.58 10.64 1.28
N LEU A 124 -11.67 11.37 1.21
CA LEU A 124 -12.89 11.05 1.95
C LEU A 124 -13.72 10.04 1.16
N THR A 125 -14.30 9.08 1.84
CA THR A 125 -15.23 8.10 1.28
C THR A 125 -16.33 7.77 2.28
N GLY A 126 -17.37 7.04 1.85
CA GLY A 126 -18.43 6.52 2.70
C GLY A 126 -18.52 4.99 2.70
N HIS A 127 -19.41 4.42 3.54
CA HIS A 127 -19.89 3.06 3.33
C HIS A 127 -20.80 3.01 2.09
N ALA A 128 -21.13 1.82 1.59
CA ALA A 128 -21.87 1.66 0.32
C ALA A 128 -23.24 2.39 0.26
N GLY A 129 -23.89 2.59 1.43
CA GLY A 129 -25.15 3.33 1.54
C GLY A 129 -25.00 4.81 1.93
N ALA A 130 -23.79 5.33 2.06
CA ALA A 130 -23.56 6.73 2.39
C ALA A 130 -23.80 7.62 1.18
N GLU A 131 -24.45 8.76 1.41
CA GLU A 131 -24.67 9.76 0.38
C GLU A 131 -23.34 10.29 -0.16
N ALA A 132 -23.26 10.40 -1.49
CA ALA A 132 -22.09 10.96 -2.15
C ALA A 132 -22.03 12.47 -1.91
N VAL A 133 -20.84 12.97 -1.57
CA VAL A 133 -20.59 14.40 -1.40
C VAL A 133 -19.47 14.86 -2.35
N ASP A 134 -19.66 16.04 -2.91
CA ASP A 134 -18.70 16.68 -3.81
C ASP A 134 -17.86 17.74 -3.07
N ALA A 135 -18.28 18.12 -1.86
CA ALA A 135 -17.61 19.09 -1.01
C ALA A 135 -17.89 18.82 0.47
N LEU A 136 -16.98 19.28 1.36
CA LEU A 136 -17.07 19.07 2.81
C LEU A 136 -18.23 19.80 3.48
N ASP A 137 -18.70 20.87 2.89
CA ASP A 137 -19.84 21.65 3.40
C ASP A 137 -21.18 20.93 3.24
N GLN A 138 -21.26 19.94 2.35
CA GLN A 138 -22.40 19.05 2.17
C GLN A 138 -22.53 18.00 3.28
N LEU A 139 -21.46 17.76 4.06
CA LEU A 139 -21.53 16.83 5.18
C LEU A 139 -22.48 17.33 6.26
N PRO A 140 -23.41 16.49 6.78
CA PRO A 140 -24.31 16.86 7.85
C PRO A 140 -23.56 17.31 9.11
N ALA A 141 -24.10 18.33 9.81
CA ALA A 141 -23.51 18.80 11.06
C ALA A 141 -23.57 17.72 12.16
N GLY A 142 -22.50 17.61 12.95
CA GLY A 142 -22.39 16.65 14.02
C GLY A 142 -22.07 15.21 13.56
N ILE A 143 -21.88 14.98 12.25
CA ILE A 143 -21.60 13.64 11.72
C ILE A 143 -20.24 13.12 12.21
N LEU A 144 -20.17 11.79 12.42
CA LEU A 144 -18.92 11.10 12.72
C LEU A 144 -18.13 10.85 11.44
N VAL A 145 -16.84 11.17 11.46
CA VAL A 145 -15.90 10.85 10.39
C VAL A 145 -14.80 9.95 10.96
N GLY A 146 -14.61 8.79 10.34
CA GLY A 146 -13.53 7.86 10.68
C GLY A 146 -12.16 8.49 10.38
N THR A 147 -11.30 8.50 11.37
CA THR A 147 -9.97 9.13 11.35
C THR A 147 -8.94 8.23 12.03
N LEU A 148 -7.66 8.57 11.92
CA LEU A 148 -6.60 7.86 12.64
C LEU A 148 -6.19 8.65 13.89
N GLN A 149 -5.98 7.93 14.98
CA GLN A 149 -5.54 8.50 16.24
C GLN A 149 -4.17 9.19 16.08
N GLY A 150 -4.11 10.45 16.50
CA GLY A 150 -2.88 11.26 16.43
C GLY A 150 -2.50 11.71 15.00
N GLN A 151 -3.40 11.53 14.01
CA GLN A 151 -3.24 12.12 12.68
C GLN A 151 -4.09 13.39 12.56
N SER A 152 -3.50 14.43 11.96
CA SER A 152 -4.21 15.65 11.59
C SER A 152 -4.51 15.66 10.10
N TYR A 153 -5.62 16.28 9.77
CA TYR A 153 -6.13 16.43 8.41
C TYR A 153 -6.42 17.90 8.19
N ALA A 154 -5.51 18.60 7.52
CA ALA A 154 -5.54 20.06 7.39
C ALA A 154 -6.91 20.64 6.98
N THR A 155 -7.62 19.95 6.08
CA THR A 155 -8.94 20.36 5.59
C THR A 155 -10.09 20.07 6.57
N LEU A 156 -9.94 19.10 7.48
CA LEU A 156 -10.97 18.71 8.45
C LEU A 156 -10.77 19.34 9.85
N GLU A 157 -9.56 19.72 10.21
CA GLU A 157 -9.29 20.30 11.55
C GLU A 157 -10.17 21.48 11.91
N PRO A 158 -10.43 22.47 11.02
CA PRO A 158 -11.37 23.55 11.32
C PRO A 158 -12.79 23.07 11.58
N LEU A 159 -13.22 22.00 10.90
CA LEU A 159 -14.57 21.44 11.03
C LEU A 159 -14.72 20.60 12.31
N PHE A 160 -13.65 19.97 12.78
CA PHE A 160 -13.59 19.33 14.07
C PHE A 160 -13.57 20.35 15.22
N ALA A 161 -12.76 21.39 15.08
CA ALA A 161 -12.60 22.44 16.09
C ALA A 161 -13.91 23.22 16.34
N ASN A 162 -14.70 23.50 15.32
CA ASN A 162 -15.98 24.20 15.43
C ASN A 162 -17.18 23.28 15.70
N GLY A 163 -16.95 21.96 15.85
CA GLY A 163 -17.98 20.95 16.16
C GLY A 163 -18.90 20.59 14.99
N LYS A 164 -18.64 21.10 13.76
CA LYS A 164 -19.41 20.71 12.56
C LYS A 164 -19.25 19.21 12.28
N LEU A 165 -18.06 18.67 12.49
CA LEU A 165 -17.78 17.23 12.36
C LEU A 165 -17.24 16.68 13.68
N LYS A 166 -17.39 15.39 13.88
CA LYS A 166 -16.85 14.67 15.05
C LYS A 166 -15.88 13.58 14.58
N ARG A 167 -14.78 13.41 15.31
CA ARG A 167 -13.81 12.35 15.03
C ARG A 167 -14.30 11.01 15.60
N ASP A 168 -14.12 9.94 14.83
CA ASP A 168 -14.14 8.56 15.31
C ASP A 168 -12.78 7.92 15.04
N ASP A 169 -11.86 8.10 15.98
CA ASP A 169 -10.48 7.65 15.83
C ASP A 169 -10.35 6.12 15.88
N ALA A 170 -9.50 5.61 15.00
CA ALA A 170 -9.03 4.24 15.00
C ALA A 170 -7.50 4.20 15.11
N LEU A 171 -6.96 3.05 15.50
CA LEU A 171 -5.52 2.87 15.69
C LEU A 171 -4.75 2.80 14.36
N ASP A 172 -5.40 2.33 13.29
CA ASP A 172 -4.84 2.18 11.95
C ASP A 172 -5.93 2.28 10.87
N ASP A 173 -5.50 2.41 9.60
CA ASP A 173 -6.40 2.50 8.43
C ASP A 173 -7.31 1.28 8.30
N GLU A 174 -6.80 0.07 8.53
CA GLU A 174 -7.60 -1.13 8.37
C GLU A 174 -8.77 -1.17 9.35
N ARG A 175 -8.53 -0.84 10.63
CA ARG A 175 -9.58 -0.75 11.64
C ARG A 175 -10.57 0.36 11.35
N MET A 176 -10.10 1.52 10.88
CA MET A 176 -10.96 2.63 10.48
C MET A 176 -11.89 2.20 9.33
N LEU A 177 -11.35 1.57 8.28
CA LEU A 177 -12.12 1.11 7.13
C LEU A 177 -13.06 -0.04 7.49
N ARG A 178 -12.68 -0.93 8.41
CA ARG A 178 -13.59 -1.96 8.95
C ARG A 178 -14.77 -1.33 9.72
N LYS A 179 -14.54 -0.29 10.53
CA LYS A 179 -15.61 0.47 11.17
C LYS A 179 -16.55 1.11 10.14
N LEU A 180 -15.98 1.67 9.06
CA LEU A 180 -16.73 2.29 7.96
C LEU A 180 -17.68 1.28 7.29
N VAL A 181 -17.18 0.11 6.88
CA VAL A 181 -18.00 -0.92 6.21
C VAL A 181 -19.01 -1.59 7.15
N LEU A 182 -18.78 -1.52 8.45
CA LEU A 182 -19.73 -1.91 9.49
C LEU A 182 -20.69 -0.76 9.90
N THR A 183 -20.69 0.34 9.15
CA THR A 183 -21.57 1.52 9.35
C THR A 183 -21.48 2.17 10.74
N ARG A 184 -20.30 2.05 11.40
CA ARG A 184 -20.06 2.70 12.71
C ARG A 184 -19.93 4.21 12.57
N HIS A 185 -19.40 4.66 11.45
CA HIS A 185 -19.44 6.05 10.98
C HIS A 185 -19.77 6.06 9.50
N PRO A 186 -20.51 7.07 9.01
CA PRO A 186 -20.95 7.09 7.61
C PRO A 186 -19.82 7.44 6.64
N TYR A 187 -18.82 8.20 7.08
CA TYR A 187 -17.69 8.66 6.27
C TYR A 187 -16.37 8.36 6.97
N GLY A 188 -15.29 8.22 6.19
CA GLY A 188 -13.94 8.04 6.70
C GLY A 188 -12.91 8.62 5.74
N ILE A 189 -11.77 9.04 6.29
CA ILE A 189 -10.65 9.57 5.52
C ILE A 189 -9.46 8.62 5.58
N SER A 190 -8.91 8.29 4.42
CA SER A 190 -7.72 7.46 4.31
C SER A 190 -6.95 7.82 3.04
N SER A 191 -5.75 7.25 2.88
CA SER A 191 -4.99 7.42 1.65
C SER A 191 -5.63 6.69 0.49
N ARG A 192 -5.45 7.22 -0.74
CA ARG A 192 -5.88 6.54 -1.96
C ARG A 192 -5.32 5.12 -2.04
N GLN A 193 -4.07 4.93 -1.61
CA GLN A 193 -3.39 3.64 -1.61
C GLN A 193 -4.05 2.65 -0.65
N SER A 194 -4.33 3.05 0.59
CA SER A 194 -5.00 2.19 1.58
C SER A 194 -6.44 1.88 1.18
N LEU A 195 -7.16 2.85 0.61
CA LEU A 195 -8.51 2.64 0.08
C LEU A 195 -8.52 1.62 -1.06
N GLY A 196 -7.58 1.75 -2.01
CA GLY A 196 -7.46 0.80 -3.13
C GLY A 196 -7.09 -0.60 -2.65
N TRP A 197 -6.19 -0.70 -1.67
CA TRP A 197 -5.85 -1.98 -1.06
C TRP A 197 -7.07 -2.63 -0.39
N PHE A 198 -7.80 -1.88 0.43
CA PHE A 198 -8.97 -2.39 1.15
C PHE A 198 -10.11 -2.76 0.20
N ALA A 199 -10.36 -1.93 -0.83
CA ALA A 199 -11.37 -2.21 -1.86
C ALA A 199 -11.09 -3.52 -2.63
N ALA A 200 -9.82 -3.90 -2.75
CA ALA A 200 -9.42 -5.17 -3.35
C ALA A 200 -9.71 -6.39 -2.46
N GLN A 201 -10.03 -6.21 -1.17
CA GLN A 201 -10.41 -7.30 -0.28
C GLN A 201 -11.91 -7.64 -0.40
N ASP A 202 -12.35 -8.70 0.27
CA ASP A 202 -13.73 -9.20 0.19
C ASP A 202 -14.79 -8.22 0.72
N GLU A 203 -14.40 -7.32 1.61
CA GLU A 203 -15.30 -6.31 2.18
C GLU A 203 -15.35 -5.00 1.37
N GLY A 204 -14.59 -4.89 0.28
CA GLY A 204 -14.53 -3.66 -0.54
C GLY A 204 -15.86 -3.22 -1.10
N ASP A 205 -16.77 -4.15 -1.39
CA ASP A 205 -18.13 -3.84 -1.90
C ASP A 205 -19.01 -3.10 -0.90
N LYS A 206 -18.65 -3.13 0.38
CA LYS A 206 -19.36 -2.42 1.43
C LYS A 206 -18.92 -0.95 1.53
N MET A 207 -17.90 -0.52 0.77
CA MET A 207 -17.52 0.88 0.62
C MET A 207 -18.27 1.54 -0.52
N ALA A 208 -18.48 2.85 -0.41
CA ALA A 208 -19.00 3.65 -1.51
C ALA A 208 -18.05 3.61 -2.72
N SER A 209 -18.59 3.75 -3.93
CA SER A 209 -17.80 3.82 -5.16
C SER A 209 -17.23 5.22 -5.45
N TRP A 210 -17.67 6.24 -4.73
CA TRP A 210 -17.19 7.61 -4.86
C TRP A 210 -16.04 7.92 -3.89
N ARG A 211 -15.23 8.91 -4.26
CA ARG A 211 -14.10 9.40 -3.48
C ARG A 211 -14.01 10.91 -3.64
N LEU A 212 -13.92 11.66 -2.54
CA LEU A 212 -13.67 13.10 -2.55
C LEU A 212 -12.20 13.34 -2.20
N PRO A 213 -11.39 13.95 -3.11
CA PRO A 213 -10.01 14.34 -2.80
C PRO A 213 -9.96 15.38 -1.68
N MET A 214 -9.09 15.14 -0.68
CA MET A 214 -8.94 15.97 0.51
C MET A 214 -7.61 16.73 0.54
N GLY A 215 -6.80 16.61 -0.50
CA GLY A 215 -5.45 17.13 -0.58
C GLY A 215 -4.40 16.03 -0.63
N SER A 216 -3.14 16.43 -0.62
CA SER A 216 -2.02 15.50 -0.57
C SER A 216 -1.05 15.88 0.53
N ARG A 217 -0.25 14.91 0.96
CA ARG A 217 0.85 15.11 1.88
C ARG A 217 2.12 14.45 1.34
N PRO A 218 3.29 15.07 1.57
CA PRO A 218 4.55 14.49 1.12
C PRO A 218 4.86 13.21 1.89
N TYR A 219 5.21 12.15 1.16
CA TYR A 219 5.81 10.98 1.76
C TYR A 219 7.31 11.20 1.87
N ARG A 220 7.82 11.14 3.10
CA ARG A 220 9.22 11.32 3.46
C ARG A 220 9.63 10.32 4.53
N CYS A 221 10.95 10.14 4.66
CA CYS A 221 11.52 9.49 5.83
C CYS A 221 12.13 10.55 6.76
N THR A 222 11.88 10.42 8.05
CA THR A 222 12.54 11.16 9.11
C THR A 222 13.80 10.39 9.53
N ILE A 223 14.90 11.09 9.70
CA ILE A 223 16.22 10.48 9.92
C ILE A 223 16.74 10.88 11.30
N SER A 224 17.34 9.94 12.00
CA SER A 224 17.96 10.23 13.30
C SER A 224 19.22 11.05 13.13
N PRO A 225 19.41 12.15 13.90
CA PRO A 225 20.68 12.87 13.93
C PRO A 225 21.77 12.15 14.74
N ARG A 226 21.41 11.10 15.49
CA ARG A 226 22.28 10.35 16.41
C ARG A 226 22.28 8.85 16.12
N GLY A 227 21.76 8.46 14.97
CA GLY A 227 21.70 7.05 14.55
C GLY A 227 23.08 6.46 14.25
N ARG A 228 23.08 5.20 13.84
CA ARG A 228 24.31 4.46 13.49
C ARG A 228 24.93 4.93 12.18
N PHE A 229 24.13 5.54 11.32
CA PHE A 229 24.52 6.04 10.00
C PHE A 229 24.44 7.56 9.96
N ASP A 230 25.37 8.19 9.25
CA ASP A 230 25.30 9.63 8.99
C ASP A 230 23.98 9.96 8.29
N PRO A 231 23.19 10.91 8.78
CA PRO A 231 21.93 11.34 8.15
C PRO A 231 22.09 11.73 6.68
N ARG A 232 23.26 12.24 6.28
CA ARG A 232 23.55 12.59 4.89
C ARG A 232 23.67 11.38 4.01
N GLN A 233 24.21 10.26 4.52
CA GLN A 233 24.29 9.00 3.76
C GLN A 233 22.90 8.43 3.52
N ILE A 234 22.03 8.39 4.53
CA ILE A 234 20.64 7.94 4.38
C ILE A 234 19.88 8.86 3.41
N SER A 235 19.99 10.17 3.56
CA SER A 235 19.33 11.14 2.67
C SER A 235 19.83 11.02 1.23
N GLY A 236 21.15 10.85 1.03
CA GLY A 236 21.76 10.62 -0.28
C GLY A 236 21.27 9.32 -0.95
N ALA A 237 21.16 8.24 -0.18
CA ALA A 237 20.60 6.97 -0.68
C ALA A 237 19.14 7.15 -1.13
N LEU A 238 18.30 7.83 -0.34
CA LEU A 238 16.91 8.13 -0.72
C LEU A 238 16.82 8.98 -2.00
N GLN A 239 17.69 10.00 -2.17
CA GLN A 239 17.76 10.82 -3.38
C GLN A 239 18.14 9.99 -4.61
N GLN A 240 19.13 9.11 -4.49
CA GLN A 240 19.55 8.22 -5.57
C GLN A 240 18.44 7.24 -5.97
N LEU A 241 17.75 6.64 -4.99
CA LEU A 241 16.61 5.76 -5.24
C LEU A 241 15.46 6.48 -5.93
N GLN A 242 15.21 7.74 -5.58
CA GLN A 242 14.21 8.58 -6.25
C GLN A 242 14.64 8.88 -7.69
N ALA A 243 15.86 9.38 -7.89
CA ALA A 243 16.38 9.74 -9.21
C ALA A 243 16.45 8.56 -10.18
N SER A 244 16.71 7.35 -9.69
CA SER A 244 16.73 6.12 -10.48
C SER A 244 15.34 5.54 -10.80
N GLY A 245 14.24 6.13 -10.34
CA GLY A 245 12.89 5.60 -10.49
C GLY A 245 12.59 4.36 -9.62
N ARG A 246 13.51 3.97 -8.73
CA ARG A 246 13.32 2.79 -7.88
C ARG A 246 12.17 2.97 -6.89
N ILE A 247 11.99 4.17 -6.33
CA ILE A 247 10.86 4.50 -5.45
C ILE A 247 9.54 4.33 -6.18
N GLU A 248 9.41 4.89 -7.39
CA GLU A 248 8.22 4.75 -8.22
C GLU A 248 7.91 3.28 -8.54
N ALA A 249 8.92 2.50 -8.89
CA ALA A 249 8.78 1.07 -9.14
C ALA A 249 8.27 0.30 -7.91
N ILE A 250 8.76 0.61 -6.70
CA ILE A 250 8.29 0.02 -5.45
C ILE A 250 6.81 0.39 -5.22
N VAL A 251 6.48 1.67 -5.29
CA VAL A 251 5.11 2.14 -5.08
C VAL A 251 4.15 1.50 -6.07
N THR A 252 4.48 1.52 -7.36
CA THR A 252 3.63 0.95 -8.43
C THR A 252 3.44 -0.56 -8.29
N SER A 253 4.46 -1.29 -7.84
CA SER A 253 4.35 -2.75 -7.66
C SER A 253 3.41 -3.15 -6.51
N LEU A 254 3.30 -2.31 -5.49
CA LEU A 254 2.48 -2.54 -4.30
C LEU A 254 1.13 -1.82 -4.34
N THR A 255 1.01 -0.78 -5.16
CA THR A 255 -0.22 -0.04 -5.41
C THR A 255 -0.39 0.13 -6.92
N PRO A 256 -0.83 -0.93 -7.62
CA PRO A 256 -1.08 -0.79 -9.05
C PRO A 256 -2.02 0.41 -9.28
N PRO A 257 -1.78 1.19 -10.35
CA PRO A 257 -2.60 2.37 -10.60
C PRO A 257 -4.08 1.95 -10.62
N PRO A 258 -4.95 2.67 -9.91
CA PRO A 258 -6.35 2.29 -9.83
C PRO A 258 -6.96 2.26 -11.22
N LEU A 259 -7.67 1.17 -11.54
CA LEU A 259 -8.52 1.10 -12.70
C LEU A 259 -9.85 1.77 -12.40
N ALA A 260 -10.38 2.55 -13.33
CA ALA A 260 -11.74 3.03 -13.30
C ALA A 260 -12.56 2.24 -14.32
N VAL A 261 -13.73 1.75 -13.93
CA VAL A 261 -14.72 1.25 -14.89
C VAL A 261 -15.51 2.46 -15.39
N VAL A 262 -15.52 2.62 -16.69
CA VAL A 262 -15.98 3.84 -17.35
C VAL A 262 -16.96 3.56 -18.48
N VAL A 263 -17.82 4.53 -18.70
CA VAL A 263 -18.72 4.63 -19.86
C VAL A 263 -18.59 6.01 -20.50
N SER A 264 -19.11 6.19 -21.68
CA SER A 264 -19.27 7.54 -22.27
C SER A 264 -20.14 8.41 -21.36
N THR A 265 -19.87 9.72 -21.29
CA THR A 265 -20.76 10.68 -20.61
C THR A 265 -22.17 10.71 -21.17
N ARG A 266 -22.35 10.23 -22.40
CA ARG A 266 -23.67 10.07 -23.07
C ARG A 266 -24.44 8.81 -22.61
N SER A 267 -23.79 7.87 -21.92
CA SER A 267 -24.44 6.70 -21.35
C SER A 267 -25.46 7.11 -20.27
N THR A 268 -26.55 6.37 -20.17
CA THR A 268 -27.52 6.52 -19.07
C THR A 268 -27.04 5.92 -17.76
N LEU A 269 -26.06 4.97 -17.82
CA LEU A 269 -25.50 4.31 -16.65
C LEU A 269 -24.74 5.30 -15.77
N ARG A 270 -25.12 5.38 -14.49
CA ARG A 270 -24.51 6.29 -13.50
C ARG A 270 -23.57 5.56 -12.54
N GLN A 271 -23.96 4.37 -12.13
CA GLN A 271 -23.24 3.58 -11.17
C GLN A 271 -23.54 2.09 -11.39
N VAL A 272 -22.59 1.23 -11.06
CA VAL A 272 -22.75 -0.22 -11.14
C VAL A 272 -22.03 -0.89 -9.98
N SER A 273 -22.60 -1.94 -9.41
CA SER A 273 -21.96 -2.72 -8.34
C SER A 273 -20.94 -3.71 -8.90
N ARG A 274 -19.96 -4.12 -8.08
CA ARG A 274 -18.98 -5.16 -8.47
C ARG A 274 -19.68 -6.46 -8.88
N ALA A 275 -20.70 -6.87 -8.14
CA ALA A 275 -21.45 -8.10 -8.45
C ALA A 275 -22.07 -8.01 -9.86
N ALA A 276 -22.74 -6.90 -10.18
CA ALA A 276 -23.33 -6.68 -11.50
C ALA A 276 -22.29 -6.60 -12.63
N LEU A 277 -21.11 -5.98 -12.36
CA LEU A 277 -19.99 -5.99 -13.30
C LEU A 277 -19.47 -7.41 -13.54
N THR A 278 -19.29 -8.20 -12.48
CA THR A 278 -18.83 -9.58 -12.58
C THR A 278 -19.78 -10.40 -13.44
N GLU A 279 -21.09 -10.34 -13.18
CA GLU A 279 -22.09 -11.05 -13.97
C GLU A 279 -22.12 -10.60 -15.44
N LEU A 280 -21.97 -9.28 -15.68
CA LEU A 280 -21.95 -8.69 -17.02
C LEU A 280 -20.73 -9.16 -17.82
N PHE A 281 -19.53 -8.99 -17.25
CA PHE A 281 -18.26 -9.38 -17.91
C PHE A 281 -18.05 -10.89 -18.03
N LEU A 282 -18.75 -11.70 -17.24
CA LEU A 282 -18.80 -13.17 -17.39
C LEU A 282 -19.92 -13.65 -18.31
N GLY A 283 -20.70 -12.75 -18.91
CA GLY A 283 -21.80 -13.10 -19.81
C GLY A 283 -23.01 -13.73 -19.11
N GLN A 284 -23.07 -13.67 -17.78
CA GLN A 284 -24.18 -14.22 -16.98
C GLN A 284 -25.40 -13.28 -16.98
N ARG A 285 -25.18 -12.01 -17.23
CA ARG A 285 -26.21 -10.96 -17.30
C ARG A 285 -26.05 -10.13 -18.57
N SER A 286 -27.14 -9.60 -19.11
CA SER A 286 -27.15 -8.65 -20.25
C SER A 286 -27.77 -7.31 -19.91
N ARG A 287 -28.57 -7.24 -18.85
CA ARG A 287 -29.22 -6.01 -18.42
C ARG A 287 -28.91 -5.77 -16.96
N LEU A 288 -28.65 -4.53 -16.62
CA LEU A 288 -28.49 -4.06 -15.25
C LEU A 288 -29.84 -3.74 -14.60
N ALA A 289 -29.83 -3.47 -13.29
CA ALA A 289 -31.05 -3.21 -12.53
C ALA A 289 -31.79 -1.93 -12.97
N ASP A 290 -31.08 -0.97 -13.55
CA ASP A 290 -31.64 0.27 -14.14
C ASP A 290 -32.22 0.08 -15.54
N GLY A 291 -32.23 -1.14 -16.06
CA GLY A 291 -32.69 -1.50 -17.39
C GLY A 291 -31.67 -1.31 -18.51
N SER A 292 -30.53 -0.69 -18.26
CA SER A 292 -29.45 -0.54 -19.24
C SER A 292 -28.85 -1.89 -19.63
N ALA A 293 -28.33 -1.98 -20.85
CA ALA A 293 -27.71 -3.19 -21.39
C ALA A 293 -26.32 -2.88 -21.96
N PRO A 294 -25.36 -2.48 -21.11
CA PRO A 294 -24.07 -2.06 -21.60
C PRO A 294 -23.28 -3.23 -22.19
N GLU A 295 -22.59 -2.95 -23.31
CA GLU A 295 -21.71 -3.90 -23.99
C GLU A 295 -20.34 -3.91 -23.31
N PRO A 296 -19.91 -5.03 -22.68
CA PRO A 296 -18.61 -5.11 -22.04
C PRO A 296 -17.49 -5.16 -23.06
N VAL A 297 -16.45 -4.34 -22.84
CA VAL A 297 -15.22 -4.27 -23.66
C VAL A 297 -14.02 -4.44 -22.76
N MET A 298 -13.04 -5.21 -23.19
CA MET A 298 -11.84 -5.51 -22.40
C MET A 298 -10.59 -4.90 -23.02
N SER A 299 -9.64 -4.53 -22.18
CA SER A 299 -8.25 -4.25 -22.55
C SER A 299 -7.42 -5.52 -22.55
N GLY A 300 -6.32 -5.54 -23.28
CA GLY A 300 -5.28 -6.57 -23.16
C GLY A 300 -4.26 -6.25 -22.05
N GLY A 301 -3.21 -7.07 -21.95
CA GLY A 301 -2.03 -6.77 -21.13
C GLY A 301 -2.26 -6.71 -19.62
N GLN A 302 -1.58 -5.74 -18.98
CA GLN A 302 -1.56 -5.57 -17.54
C GLN A 302 -2.91 -5.09 -16.99
N GLU A 303 -3.58 -4.19 -17.69
CA GLU A 303 -4.91 -3.69 -17.32
C GLU A 303 -5.93 -4.82 -17.24
N ARG A 304 -5.85 -5.78 -18.17
CA ARG A 304 -6.71 -6.97 -18.11
C ARG A 304 -6.47 -7.79 -16.86
N LYS A 305 -5.20 -8.08 -16.56
CA LYS A 305 -4.85 -8.85 -15.36
C LYS A 305 -5.37 -8.14 -14.11
N GLN A 306 -5.12 -6.85 -14.02
CA GLN A 306 -5.57 -6.03 -12.90
C GLN A 306 -7.10 -6.00 -12.77
N PHE A 307 -7.84 -5.87 -13.89
CA PHE A 307 -9.29 -5.90 -13.89
C PHE A 307 -9.84 -7.26 -13.45
N LEU A 308 -9.28 -8.35 -13.95
CA LEU A 308 -9.66 -9.69 -13.54
C LEU A 308 -9.43 -9.92 -12.03
N ASP A 309 -8.28 -9.50 -11.52
CA ASP A 309 -7.89 -9.69 -10.12
C ASP A 309 -8.70 -8.76 -9.18
N ALA A 310 -8.79 -7.46 -9.50
CA ALA A 310 -9.36 -6.46 -8.62
C ALA A 310 -10.89 -6.42 -8.67
N VAL A 311 -11.48 -6.55 -9.88
CA VAL A 311 -12.92 -6.37 -10.10
C VAL A 311 -13.65 -7.71 -10.16
N LEU A 312 -13.21 -8.62 -11.04
CA LEU A 312 -13.93 -9.88 -11.26
C LEU A 312 -13.55 -10.97 -10.25
N LYS A 313 -12.45 -10.80 -9.50
CA LYS A 313 -11.91 -11.82 -8.58
C LYS A 313 -11.74 -13.18 -9.26
N ARG A 314 -11.16 -13.16 -10.46
CA ARG A 314 -10.91 -14.34 -11.30
C ARG A 314 -9.50 -14.29 -11.87
N ASP A 315 -8.86 -15.44 -11.93
CA ASP A 315 -7.65 -15.57 -12.73
C ASP A 315 -7.99 -15.72 -14.24
N PRO A 316 -7.02 -15.55 -15.14
CA PRO A 316 -7.26 -15.66 -16.58
C PRO A 316 -7.79 -17.03 -17.04
N ALA A 317 -7.46 -18.12 -16.32
CA ALA A 317 -7.95 -19.47 -16.66
C ALA A 317 -9.42 -19.61 -16.28
N GLN A 318 -9.80 -19.16 -15.09
CA GLN A 318 -11.19 -19.13 -14.62
C GLN A 318 -12.07 -18.28 -15.54
N PHE A 319 -11.57 -17.11 -16.00
CA PHE A 319 -12.28 -16.28 -16.95
C PHE A 319 -12.51 -16.98 -18.29
N ARG A 320 -11.47 -17.61 -18.86
CA ARG A 320 -11.60 -18.38 -20.10
C ARG A 320 -12.57 -19.54 -19.95
N SER A 321 -12.51 -20.29 -18.84
CA SER A 321 -13.43 -21.41 -18.57
C SER A 321 -14.88 -20.96 -18.46
N ALA A 322 -15.15 -19.84 -17.81
CA ALA A 322 -16.50 -19.26 -17.72
C ALA A 322 -17.06 -18.92 -19.11
N TRP A 323 -16.24 -18.32 -19.99
CA TRP A 323 -16.66 -18.01 -21.35
C TRP A 323 -16.79 -19.23 -22.24
N ALA A 324 -15.93 -20.25 -22.10
CA ALA A 324 -16.08 -21.51 -22.81
C ALA A 324 -17.45 -22.16 -22.51
N ALA A 325 -17.87 -22.15 -21.24
CA ALA A 325 -19.19 -22.66 -20.84
C ALA A 325 -20.36 -21.88 -21.49
N GLN A 326 -20.23 -20.53 -21.61
CA GLN A 326 -21.25 -19.71 -22.27
C GLN A 326 -21.32 -19.94 -23.78
N GLN A 327 -20.17 -20.12 -24.43
CA GLN A 327 -20.10 -20.40 -25.88
C GLN A 327 -20.68 -21.77 -26.24
N PHE A 328 -20.38 -22.82 -25.46
CA PHE A 328 -20.98 -24.15 -25.66
C PHE A 328 -22.51 -24.14 -25.54
N GLY A 329 -23.04 -23.23 -24.70
CA GLY A 329 -24.49 -23.02 -24.59
C GLY A 329 -25.11 -22.21 -25.72
N GLY A 330 -24.34 -21.76 -26.71
CA GLY A 330 -24.81 -20.95 -27.86
C GLY A 330 -25.30 -19.55 -27.49
N ARG A 331 -25.03 -19.08 -26.28
CA ARG A 331 -25.72 -17.93 -25.70
C ARG A 331 -25.04 -16.58 -25.95
N ARG A 332 -23.69 -16.49 -26.00
CA ARG A 332 -22.99 -15.20 -26.12
C ARG A 332 -21.55 -15.32 -26.63
N ARG A 333 -21.03 -14.20 -27.10
CA ARG A 333 -19.60 -14.03 -27.45
C ARG A 333 -18.85 -13.35 -26.29
N PRO A 334 -17.56 -13.66 -26.08
CA PRO A 334 -16.71 -12.94 -25.13
C PRO A 334 -16.66 -11.45 -25.45
N PRO A 335 -16.39 -10.60 -24.45
CA PRO A 335 -16.16 -9.18 -24.67
C PRO A 335 -15.10 -8.91 -25.74
N THR A 336 -15.33 -7.90 -26.56
CA THR A 336 -14.32 -7.43 -27.53
C THR A 336 -13.06 -7.00 -26.78
N GLU A 337 -11.91 -7.47 -27.23
CA GLU A 337 -10.62 -7.11 -26.63
C GLU A 337 -9.96 -6.00 -27.48
N LEU A 338 -9.59 -4.90 -26.82
CA LEU A 338 -8.94 -3.75 -27.41
C LEU A 338 -7.45 -3.73 -27.00
N THR A 339 -6.62 -3.20 -27.87
CA THR A 339 -5.15 -3.32 -27.75
C THR A 339 -4.50 -2.27 -26.88
N SER A 340 -5.17 -1.15 -26.58
CA SER A 340 -4.60 -0.06 -25.78
C SER A 340 -5.69 0.76 -25.05
N ALA A 341 -5.25 1.56 -24.07
CA ALA A 341 -6.10 2.51 -23.38
C ALA A 341 -6.71 3.57 -24.32
N GLU A 342 -5.95 4.02 -25.33
CA GLU A 342 -6.43 4.96 -26.34
C GLU A 342 -7.48 4.32 -27.24
N ALA A 343 -7.32 3.06 -27.61
CA ALA A 343 -8.33 2.29 -28.33
C ALA A 343 -9.60 2.15 -27.51
N MET A 344 -9.48 1.90 -26.20
CA MET A 344 -10.60 1.85 -25.26
C MET A 344 -11.34 3.19 -25.19
N LYS A 345 -10.64 4.31 -24.98
CA LYS A 345 -11.23 5.65 -24.98
C LYS A 345 -11.97 5.95 -26.29
N SER A 346 -11.31 5.69 -27.39
CA SER A 346 -11.90 5.92 -28.74
C SER A 346 -13.15 5.06 -28.95
N HIS A 347 -13.16 3.83 -28.48
CA HIS A 347 -14.31 2.93 -28.59
C HIS A 347 -15.49 3.45 -27.74
N LEU A 348 -15.26 3.76 -26.47
CA LEU A 348 -16.26 4.30 -25.55
C LEU A 348 -16.84 5.65 -26.03
N HIS A 349 -16.03 6.47 -26.69
CA HIS A 349 -16.49 7.73 -27.26
C HIS A 349 -17.45 7.52 -28.43
N ARG A 350 -17.21 6.53 -29.28
CA ARG A 350 -18.08 6.21 -30.44
C ARG A 350 -19.28 5.39 -30.05
N ASN A 351 -19.14 4.48 -29.09
CA ASN A 351 -20.19 3.57 -28.62
C ASN A 351 -20.59 3.91 -27.19
N HIS A 352 -21.65 4.69 -27.03
CA HIS A 352 -22.14 5.10 -25.70
C HIS A 352 -22.87 4.00 -24.92
N GLU A 353 -23.12 2.85 -25.53
CA GLU A 353 -23.60 1.63 -24.85
C GLU A 353 -22.47 0.75 -24.34
N ALA A 354 -21.21 1.02 -24.72
CA ALA A 354 -20.07 0.24 -24.24
C ALA A 354 -19.69 0.61 -22.79
N ILE A 355 -19.25 -0.41 -22.05
CA ILE A 355 -18.65 -0.29 -20.73
C ILE A 355 -17.25 -0.94 -20.76
N GLY A 356 -16.25 -0.20 -20.32
CA GLY A 356 -14.87 -0.66 -20.30
C GLY A 356 -14.14 -0.19 -19.06
N TYR A 357 -12.82 -0.36 -19.03
CA TYR A 357 -12.00 0.10 -17.92
C TYR A 357 -10.67 0.69 -18.42
N LEU A 358 -10.17 1.66 -17.67
CA LEU A 358 -8.94 2.40 -17.96
C LEU A 358 -8.18 2.65 -16.65
N PRO A 359 -6.85 2.82 -16.69
CA PRO A 359 -6.15 3.49 -15.61
C PRO A 359 -6.80 4.83 -15.29
N LEU A 360 -7.08 5.08 -14.01
CA LEU A 360 -7.80 6.30 -13.57
C LEU A 360 -7.14 7.58 -14.08
N ALA A 361 -5.81 7.59 -14.18
CA ALA A 361 -5.05 8.75 -14.69
C ALA A 361 -5.35 9.09 -16.16
N LEU A 362 -5.93 8.16 -16.93
CA LEU A 362 -6.28 8.34 -18.33
C LEU A 362 -7.77 8.70 -18.55
N VAL A 363 -8.56 8.75 -17.48
CA VAL A 363 -9.98 9.14 -17.55
C VAL A 363 -10.05 10.66 -17.69
N ASP A 364 -10.74 11.13 -18.72
CA ASP A 364 -10.97 12.54 -19.00
C ASP A 364 -12.47 12.91 -18.95
N SER A 365 -12.80 14.16 -19.21
CA SER A 365 -14.15 14.70 -19.15
C SER A 365 -15.16 14.10 -20.14
N SER A 366 -14.70 13.31 -21.14
CA SER A 366 -15.57 12.59 -22.08
C SER A 366 -16.13 11.29 -21.53
N LEU A 367 -15.56 10.81 -20.41
CA LEU A 367 -15.91 9.56 -19.77
C LEU A 367 -16.49 9.79 -18.37
N ARG A 368 -17.41 8.92 -17.99
CA ARG A 368 -17.96 8.85 -16.64
C ARG A 368 -17.47 7.60 -15.94
N ILE A 369 -16.96 7.77 -14.72
CA ILE A 369 -16.61 6.67 -13.84
C ILE A 369 -17.92 6.13 -13.24
N VAL A 370 -18.16 4.83 -13.44
CA VAL A 370 -19.34 4.13 -12.91
C VAL A 370 -18.99 3.15 -11.81
N TYR A 371 -17.69 2.80 -11.68
CA TYR A 371 -17.17 1.99 -10.59
C TYR A 371 -15.65 2.25 -10.40
N LEU A 372 -15.24 2.35 -9.14
CA LEU A 372 -13.83 2.36 -8.71
C LEU A 372 -13.60 1.15 -7.80
N PRO A 373 -12.68 0.23 -8.15
CA PRO A 373 -12.32 -0.89 -7.29
C PRO A 373 -11.59 -0.46 -6.03
#